data_b5796d742699e33923fff38746c91346
#
_entry.id   b5796d742699e33923fff38746c91346
#
_cell.length_a   1.000
_cell.length_b   1.000
_cell.length_c   1.000
_cell.angle_alpha   90.00
_cell.angle_beta   90.00
_cell.angle_gamma   90.00
#
_symmetry.space_group_name_H-M   'P 1'
#
loop_
_entity.id
_entity.type
_entity.pdbx_description
1 polymer ?
#
loop_
_entity_poly.entity_id
_entity_poly.type
_entity_poly.pdbx_seq_one_letter_code
_entity_poly.pdbx_strand_id
1 'polypeptide(L)'
;MAKLYFYYASMNAGKSSTLLQAAFNYGERGMKVMLWTAAIDDRPGYGAISSRIGLAGDASRFDSTTDIEKAVLAQHAKTPLACVLMDEAQFLSKEQVWQAASLADKAGIPVVCYGLRTDFQGELFPGSAALLGIADSLVELKGVCDCGRKATMNLRVDEFGKAVVDGAQTEIGGDDRYIAMCRKHFNEARAGR
;
A
#
# COMPACT_ATOMS: atom_id res chain seq x y z
N MET A 1 4.22 -17.63 15.51
CA MET A 1 5.34 -16.95 14.81
C MET A 1 4.76 -15.74 14.14
N ALA A 2 5.36 -14.56 14.28
CA ALA A 2 4.95 -13.36 13.57
C ALA A 2 5.13 -13.58 12.04
N LYS A 3 4.44 -12.81 11.23
CA LYS A 3 4.42 -12.98 9.77
C LYS A 3 4.52 -11.63 9.08
N LEU A 4 5.05 -11.65 7.85
CA LEU A 4 4.94 -10.57 6.88
C LEU A 4 3.71 -10.80 6.01
N TYR A 5 2.80 -9.83 5.99
CA TYR A 5 1.58 -9.86 5.19
C TYR A 5 1.62 -8.83 4.09
N PHE A 6 1.11 -9.18 2.92
CA PHE A 6 0.88 -8.21 1.86
C PHE A 6 -0.60 -8.18 1.43
N TYR A 7 -1.26 -7.08 1.75
CA TYR A 7 -2.62 -6.76 1.33
C TYR A 7 -2.55 -5.88 0.09
N TYR A 8 -2.85 -6.43 -1.07
CA TYR A 8 -2.76 -5.71 -2.32
C TYR A 8 -4.11 -5.55 -3.02
N ALA A 9 -4.23 -4.50 -3.82
CA ALA A 9 -5.42 -4.24 -4.61
C ALA A 9 -5.13 -3.24 -5.73
N SER A 10 -6.13 -2.99 -6.57
CA SER A 10 -6.21 -1.76 -7.37
C SER A 10 -6.43 -0.53 -6.48
N MET A 11 -6.36 0.65 -7.06
CA MET A 11 -6.76 1.88 -6.37
C MET A 11 -8.23 1.79 -5.91
N ASN A 12 -8.57 2.55 -4.88
CA ASN A 12 -9.94 2.68 -4.37
C ASN A 12 -10.60 1.40 -3.83
N ALA A 13 -9.81 0.35 -3.55
CA ALA A 13 -10.30 -0.91 -2.98
C ALA A 13 -10.29 -0.95 -1.44
N GLY A 14 -10.13 0.20 -0.76
CA GLY A 14 -10.23 0.31 0.70
C GLY A 14 -8.97 -0.09 1.48
N LYS A 15 -7.77 -0.07 0.87
CA LYS A 15 -6.50 -0.40 1.55
C LYS A 15 -6.28 0.40 2.82
N SER A 16 -6.24 1.74 2.73
CA SER A 16 -6.02 2.62 3.87
C SER A 16 -7.15 2.52 4.90
N SER A 17 -8.41 2.27 4.47
CA SER A 17 -9.52 2.01 5.39
C SER A 17 -9.31 0.73 6.20
N THR A 18 -8.89 -0.35 5.55
CA THR A 18 -8.61 -1.64 6.20
C THR A 18 -7.43 -1.54 7.16
N LEU A 19 -6.38 -0.79 6.77
CA LEU A 19 -5.23 -0.51 7.63
C LEU A 19 -5.65 0.25 8.89
N LEU A 20 -6.39 1.35 8.72
CA LEU A 20 -6.81 2.19 9.85
C LEU A 20 -7.81 1.45 10.75
N GLN A 21 -8.67 0.61 10.19
CA GLN A 21 -9.55 -0.27 10.99
C GLN A 21 -8.73 -1.28 11.81
N ALA A 22 -7.68 -1.87 11.23
CA ALA A 22 -6.78 -2.76 11.97
C ALA A 22 -6.08 -2.00 13.11
N ALA A 23 -5.55 -0.80 12.84
CA ALA A 23 -4.92 0.04 13.85
C ALA A 23 -5.88 0.37 15.01
N PHE A 24 -7.12 0.74 14.68
CA PHE A 24 -8.17 0.99 15.67
C PHE A 24 -8.44 -0.24 16.53
N ASN A 25 -8.58 -1.42 15.94
CA ASN A 25 -8.86 -2.66 16.67
C ASN A 25 -7.74 -3.04 17.66
N TYR A 26 -6.47 -2.80 17.30
CA TYR A 26 -5.35 -2.95 18.24
C TYR A 26 -5.46 -1.94 19.39
N GLY A 27 -5.77 -0.68 19.09
CA GLY A 27 -5.94 0.39 20.07
C GLY A 27 -7.03 0.11 21.09
N GLU A 28 -8.19 -0.41 20.66
CA GLU A 28 -9.30 -0.85 21.53
C GLU A 28 -8.88 -1.92 22.56
N ARG A 29 -7.82 -2.66 22.27
CA ARG A 29 -7.24 -3.67 23.16
C ARG A 29 -6.04 -3.16 23.96
N GLY A 30 -5.74 -1.85 23.90
CA GLY A 30 -4.59 -1.25 24.55
C GLY A 30 -3.24 -1.62 23.93
N MET A 31 -3.25 -2.24 22.74
CA MET A 31 -2.04 -2.65 22.02
C MET A 31 -1.52 -1.49 21.17
N LYS A 32 -0.20 -1.29 21.18
CA LYS A 32 0.44 -0.25 20.36
C LYS A 32 0.81 -0.78 18.99
N VAL A 33 0.49 -0.01 17.95
CA VAL A 33 0.91 -0.24 16.58
C VAL A 33 1.74 0.93 16.09
N MET A 34 2.58 0.71 15.10
CA MET A 34 3.32 1.76 14.41
C MET A 34 2.84 1.82 12.96
N LEU A 35 2.37 3.00 12.54
CA LEU A 35 1.89 3.23 11.19
C LEU A 35 2.97 3.90 10.37
N TRP A 36 3.09 3.49 9.09
CA TRP A 36 4.02 4.05 8.12
C TRP A 36 3.30 4.37 6.82
N THR A 37 3.74 5.43 6.13
CA THR A 37 3.32 5.77 4.77
C THR A 37 4.51 6.26 3.96
N ALA A 38 4.43 6.14 2.64
CA ALA A 38 5.49 6.61 1.75
C ALA A 38 5.61 8.14 1.79
N ALA A 39 6.85 8.65 1.86
CA ALA A 39 7.10 10.09 1.89
C ALA A 39 6.68 10.81 0.60
N ILE A 40 6.59 10.06 -0.50
CA ILE A 40 6.12 10.58 -1.79
C ILE A 40 4.60 10.85 -1.80
N ASP A 41 3.82 10.22 -0.90
CA ASP A 41 2.39 10.45 -0.79
C ASP A 41 2.10 11.47 0.32
N ASP A 42 1.90 12.72 -0.04
CA ASP A 42 1.56 13.82 0.85
C ASP A 42 0.09 14.26 0.76
N ARG A 43 -0.73 13.55 0.00
CA ARG A 43 -2.17 13.85 -0.19
C ARG A 43 -2.95 13.94 1.12
N PRO A 44 -2.74 13.06 2.12
CA PRO A 44 -3.42 13.15 3.41
C PRO A 44 -2.87 14.23 4.35
N GLY A 45 -1.78 14.89 3.98
CA GLY A 45 -0.99 15.77 4.83
C GLY A 45 0.28 15.11 5.36
N TYR A 46 1.18 15.89 5.91
CA TYR A 46 2.49 15.42 6.35
C TYR A 46 2.38 14.38 7.48
N GLY A 47 2.85 13.16 7.21
CA GLY A 47 2.88 12.09 8.22
C GLY A 47 1.49 11.60 8.65
N ALA A 48 0.52 11.59 7.74
CA ALA A 48 -0.82 11.07 8.01
C ALA A 48 -1.22 10.01 6.98
N ILE A 49 -2.05 9.07 7.40
CA ILE A 49 -2.80 8.17 6.53
C ILE A 49 -4.27 8.58 6.64
N SER A 50 -4.95 8.77 5.52
CA SER A 50 -6.38 9.04 5.50
C SER A 50 -7.10 8.09 4.55
N SER A 51 -8.36 7.80 4.89
CA SER A 51 -9.24 7.01 4.05
C SER A 51 -10.37 7.87 3.49
N ARG A 52 -10.92 7.50 2.35
CA ARG A 52 -12.06 8.17 1.74
C ARG A 52 -13.35 8.13 2.58
N ILE A 53 -13.43 7.22 3.53
CA ILE A 53 -14.56 7.10 4.46
C ILE A 53 -14.35 7.90 5.75
N GLY A 54 -13.35 8.81 5.78
CA GLY A 54 -13.15 9.75 6.87
C GLY A 54 -12.31 9.23 8.04
N LEU A 55 -11.70 8.03 7.94
CA LEU A 55 -10.74 7.58 8.94
C LEU A 55 -9.37 8.24 8.69
N ALA A 56 -8.65 8.58 9.76
CA ALA A 56 -7.31 9.13 9.69
C ALA A 56 -6.46 8.66 10.88
N GLY A 57 -5.13 8.67 10.70
CA GLY A 57 -4.17 8.34 11.74
C GLY A 57 -2.78 8.87 11.42
N ASP A 58 -2.04 9.23 12.48
CA ASP A 58 -0.65 9.68 12.36
C ASP A 58 0.25 8.52 11.94
N ALA A 59 1.18 8.78 11.04
CA ALA A 59 2.09 7.78 10.52
C ALA A 59 3.53 8.33 10.41
N SER A 60 4.49 7.45 10.62
CA SER A 60 5.88 7.70 10.23
C SER A 60 6.00 7.67 8.71
N ARG A 61 6.97 8.38 8.18
CA ARG A 61 7.20 8.41 6.73
C ARG A 61 8.44 7.61 6.36
N PHE A 62 8.39 6.94 5.24
CA PHE A 62 9.56 6.29 4.67
C PHE A 62 9.86 6.80 3.26
N ASP A 63 11.12 6.86 2.94
CA ASP A 63 11.68 7.06 1.61
C ASP A 63 12.77 6.01 1.35
N SER A 64 13.48 6.12 0.23
CA SER A 64 14.53 5.16 -0.15
C SER A 64 15.72 5.10 0.81
N THR A 65 15.89 6.11 1.69
CA THR A 65 17.00 6.21 2.66
C THR A 65 16.62 5.74 4.06
N THR A 66 15.35 5.48 4.30
CA THR A 66 14.81 5.12 5.61
C THR A 66 15.19 3.69 5.99
N ASP A 67 15.88 3.52 7.12
CA ASP A 67 16.11 2.23 7.76
C ASP A 67 14.91 1.89 8.65
N ILE A 68 13.98 1.12 8.08
CA ILE A 68 12.71 0.75 8.72
C ILE A 68 12.95 -0.14 9.94
N GLU A 69 13.83 -1.15 9.81
CA GLU A 69 14.12 -2.09 10.89
C GLU A 69 14.65 -1.36 12.11
N LYS A 70 15.66 -0.51 11.92
CA LYS A 70 16.26 0.30 13.00
C LYS A 70 15.22 1.22 13.65
N ALA A 71 14.41 1.91 12.88
CA ALA A 71 13.41 2.83 13.41
C ALA A 71 12.32 2.12 14.23
N VAL A 72 11.83 0.98 13.73
CA VAL A 72 10.82 0.16 14.42
C VAL A 72 11.38 -0.42 15.71
N LEU A 73 12.60 -0.98 15.69
CA LEU A 73 13.25 -1.54 16.89
C LEU A 73 13.51 -0.47 17.94
N ALA A 74 13.93 0.73 17.53
CA ALA A 74 14.12 1.85 18.45
C ALA A 74 12.81 2.29 19.14
N GLN A 75 11.69 2.24 18.41
CA GLN A 75 10.36 2.51 18.99
C GLN A 75 9.88 1.35 19.87
N HIS A 76 10.07 0.12 19.41
CA HIS A 76 9.69 -1.10 20.16
C HIS A 76 10.40 -1.20 21.51
N ALA A 77 11.66 -0.78 21.58
CA ALA A 77 12.42 -0.74 22.83
C ALA A 77 11.86 0.26 23.86
N LYS A 78 11.22 1.36 23.38
CA LYS A 78 10.58 2.35 24.25
C LYS A 78 9.17 1.90 24.66
N THR A 79 8.44 1.36 23.73
CA THR A 79 7.06 0.91 23.92
C THR A 79 6.84 -0.31 23.05
N PRO A 80 6.58 -1.50 23.63
CA PRO A 80 6.36 -2.72 22.87
C PRO A 80 5.28 -2.55 21.81
N LEU A 81 5.63 -2.85 20.55
CA LEU A 81 4.73 -2.79 19.41
C LEU A 81 4.10 -4.17 19.18
N ALA A 82 2.80 -4.20 19.02
CA ALA A 82 2.04 -5.41 18.68
C ALA A 82 2.02 -5.69 17.18
N CYS A 83 2.15 -4.64 16.35
CA CYS A 83 2.15 -4.76 14.90
C CYS A 83 2.74 -3.50 14.25
N VAL A 84 3.29 -3.65 13.05
CA VAL A 84 3.64 -2.55 12.15
C VAL A 84 2.69 -2.60 10.96
N LEU A 85 2.08 -1.46 10.62
CA LEU A 85 1.15 -1.31 9.50
C LEU A 85 1.73 -0.29 8.52
N MET A 86 1.92 -0.69 7.26
CA MET A 86 2.58 0.13 6.23
C MET A 86 1.62 0.39 5.07
N ASP A 87 1.24 1.65 4.86
CA ASP A 87 0.50 2.07 3.67
C ASP A 87 1.44 2.44 2.53
N GLU A 88 0.94 2.41 1.31
CA GLU A 88 1.67 2.69 0.06
C GLU A 88 2.96 1.85 -0.07
N ALA A 89 2.90 0.60 0.40
CA ALA A 89 4.06 -0.31 0.48
C ALA A 89 4.66 -0.70 -0.89
N GLN A 90 4.00 -0.39 -2.01
CA GLN A 90 4.58 -0.54 -3.35
C GLN A 90 5.82 0.32 -3.56
N PHE A 91 5.97 1.41 -2.78
CA PHE A 91 7.13 2.31 -2.84
C PHE A 91 8.32 1.87 -1.99
N LEU A 92 8.20 0.77 -1.24
CA LEU A 92 9.34 0.17 -0.54
C LEU A 92 10.41 -0.30 -1.53
N SER A 93 11.67 -0.14 -1.16
CA SER A 93 12.75 -0.84 -1.85
C SER A 93 12.74 -2.34 -1.50
N LYS A 94 13.43 -3.15 -2.31
CA LYS A 94 13.60 -4.57 -2.01
C LYS A 94 14.24 -4.79 -0.64
N GLU A 95 15.24 -3.98 -0.31
CA GLU A 95 15.95 -4.03 0.99
C GLU A 95 15.00 -3.73 2.14
N GLN A 96 14.14 -2.72 2.00
CA GLN A 96 13.15 -2.37 3.02
C GLN A 96 12.10 -3.47 3.23
N VAL A 97 11.73 -4.20 2.18
CA VAL A 97 10.87 -5.38 2.30
C VAL A 97 11.56 -6.49 3.11
N TRP A 98 12.87 -6.72 2.91
CA TRP A 98 13.64 -7.64 3.74
C TRP A 98 13.80 -7.16 5.18
N GLN A 99 13.90 -5.86 5.43
CA GLN A 99 13.87 -5.30 6.79
C GLN A 99 12.51 -5.58 7.46
N ALA A 100 11.41 -5.44 6.73
CA ALA A 100 10.08 -5.79 7.24
C ALA A 100 9.96 -7.29 7.57
N ALA A 101 10.51 -8.17 6.73
CA ALA A 101 10.58 -9.61 7.00
C ALA A 101 11.43 -9.91 8.26
N SER A 102 12.59 -9.25 8.41
CA SER A 102 13.46 -9.38 9.57
C SER A 102 12.75 -9.01 10.88
N LEU A 103 11.88 -7.98 10.89
CA LEU A 103 11.08 -7.63 12.06
C LEU A 103 10.14 -8.78 12.47
N ALA A 104 9.53 -9.45 11.50
CA ALA A 104 8.67 -10.60 11.79
C ALA A 104 9.50 -11.80 12.29
N ASP A 105 10.59 -12.12 11.61
CA ASP A 105 11.38 -13.32 11.87
C ASP A 105 12.20 -13.24 13.18
N LYS A 106 12.85 -12.08 13.42
CA LYS A 106 13.80 -11.93 14.52
C LYS A 106 13.23 -11.20 15.72
N ALA A 107 12.40 -10.18 15.51
CA ALA A 107 11.83 -9.40 16.58
C ALA A 107 10.44 -9.88 17.01
N GLY A 108 9.83 -10.81 16.28
CA GLY A 108 8.50 -11.32 16.58
C GLY A 108 7.38 -10.28 16.40
N ILE A 109 7.63 -9.22 15.61
CA ILE A 109 6.67 -8.15 15.36
C ILE A 109 5.99 -8.38 14.01
N PRO A 110 4.69 -8.66 13.94
CA PRO A 110 3.98 -8.79 12.67
C PRO A 110 4.06 -7.50 11.85
N VAL A 111 4.28 -7.63 10.55
CA VAL A 111 4.27 -6.49 9.62
C VAL A 111 3.21 -6.71 8.56
N VAL A 112 2.30 -5.75 8.41
CA VAL A 112 1.23 -5.79 7.42
C VAL A 112 1.43 -4.65 6.43
N CYS A 113 1.77 -4.99 5.20
CA CYS A 113 1.98 -4.06 4.10
C CYS A 113 0.72 -3.95 3.25
N TYR A 114 0.28 -2.72 2.98
CA TYR A 114 -0.83 -2.41 2.09
C TYR A 114 -0.30 -1.64 0.88
N GLY A 115 -0.66 -2.07 -0.33
CA GLY A 115 -0.13 -1.43 -1.52
C GLY A 115 -0.83 -1.81 -2.83
N LEU A 116 -0.42 -1.12 -3.89
CA LEU A 116 -0.80 -1.47 -5.25
C LEU A 116 0.03 -2.67 -5.72
N ARG A 117 -0.56 -3.55 -6.54
CA ARG A 117 0.19 -4.63 -7.16
C ARG A 117 0.98 -4.12 -8.37
N THR A 118 0.29 -3.46 -9.29
CA THR A 118 0.84 -2.97 -10.56
C THR A 118 0.55 -1.50 -10.75
N ASP A 119 1.35 -0.86 -11.57
CA ASP A 119 1.14 0.48 -12.08
C ASP A 119 0.07 0.52 -13.20
N PHE A 120 -0.05 1.67 -13.87
CA PHE A 120 -0.98 1.90 -14.97
C PHE A 120 -0.56 1.22 -16.30
N GLN A 121 0.67 0.75 -16.39
CA GLN A 121 1.18 -0.02 -17.53
C GLN A 121 0.96 -1.53 -17.34
N GLY A 122 0.63 -1.96 -16.11
CA GLY A 122 0.50 -3.34 -15.72
C GLY A 122 1.80 -3.95 -15.19
N GLU A 123 2.84 -3.12 -15.00
CA GLU A 123 4.13 -3.52 -14.47
C GLU A 123 4.13 -3.52 -12.95
N LEU A 124 4.89 -4.42 -12.33
CA LEU A 124 5.01 -4.47 -10.88
C LEU A 124 5.83 -3.29 -10.35
N PHE A 125 5.38 -2.71 -9.25
CA PHE A 125 6.24 -1.83 -8.46
C PHE A 125 7.35 -2.64 -7.78
N PRO A 126 8.54 -2.06 -7.54
CA PRO A 126 9.66 -2.79 -6.90
C PRO A 126 9.30 -3.39 -5.54
N GLY A 127 8.64 -2.62 -4.67
CA GLY A 127 8.18 -3.11 -3.36
C GLY A 127 7.14 -4.21 -3.49
N SER A 128 6.21 -4.08 -4.42
CA SER A 128 5.18 -5.11 -4.67
C SER A 128 5.78 -6.39 -5.23
N ALA A 129 6.78 -6.30 -6.11
CA ALA A 129 7.48 -7.47 -6.64
C ALA A 129 8.18 -8.25 -5.51
N ALA A 130 8.87 -7.54 -4.61
CA ALA A 130 9.53 -8.15 -3.46
C ALA A 130 8.50 -8.76 -2.48
N LEU A 131 7.44 -8.02 -2.14
CA LEU A 131 6.38 -8.49 -1.23
C LEU A 131 5.65 -9.73 -1.78
N LEU A 132 5.32 -9.75 -3.08
CA LEU A 132 4.71 -10.92 -3.72
C LEU A 132 5.63 -12.14 -3.67
N GLY A 133 6.95 -11.93 -3.65
CA GLY A 133 7.95 -13.00 -3.62
C GLY A 133 8.18 -13.60 -2.23
N ILE A 134 8.12 -12.79 -1.16
CA ILE A 134 8.58 -13.23 0.16
C ILE A 134 7.56 -13.09 1.30
N ALA A 135 6.41 -12.45 1.11
CA ALA A 135 5.42 -12.36 2.17
C ALA A 135 4.83 -13.73 2.51
N ASP A 136 4.68 -14.01 3.82
CA ASP A 136 4.09 -15.25 4.32
C ASP A 136 2.61 -15.40 3.95
N SER A 137 1.93 -14.26 3.76
CA SER A 137 0.50 -14.24 3.45
C SER A 137 0.18 -13.13 2.45
N LEU A 138 -0.47 -13.53 1.36
CA LEU A 138 -0.91 -12.64 0.29
C LEU A 138 -2.43 -12.54 0.34
N VAL A 139 -2.93 -11.31 0.52
CA VAL A 139 -4.38 -11.04 0.62
C VAL A 139 -4.78 -10.00 -0.42
N GLU A 140 -5.70 -10.38 -1.31
CA GLU A 140 -6.22 -9.45 -2.30
C GLU A 140 -7.50 -8.78 -1.79
N LEU A 141 -7.47 -7.45 -1.63
CA LEU A 141 -8.67 -6.67 -1.37
C LEU A 141 -9.41 -6.44 -2.69
N LYS A 142 -10.73 -6.55 -2.66
CA LYS A 142 -11.55 -6.52 -3.87
C LYS A 142 -12.06 -5.11 -4.17
N GLY A 143 -11.59 -4.54 -5.28
CA GLY A 143 -12.24 -3.40 -5.95
C GLY A 143 -13.26 -3.87 -6.98
N VAL A 144 -14.15 -2.98 -7.38
CA VAL A 144 -15.22 -3.27 -8.36
C VAL A 144 -15.01 -2.40 -9.59
N CYS A 145 -15.05 -3.01 -10.76
CA CYS A 145 -15.09 -2.34 -12.06
C CYS A 145 -16.54 -1.94 -12.39
N ASP A 146 -16.74 -0.91 -13.21
CA ASP A 146 -18.08 -0.44 -13.63
C ASP A 146 -18.97 -1.54 -14.22
N CYS A 147 -18.36 -2.59 -14.78
CA CYS A 147 -19.11 -3.76 -15.26
C CYS A 147 -19.48 -4.78 -14.16
N GLY A 148 -19.25 -4.46 -12.88
CA GLY A 148 -19.53 -5.34 -11.74
C GLY A 148 -18.47 -6.43 -11.50
N ARG A 149 -17.47 -6.58 -12.39
CA ARG A 149 -16.36 -7.54 -12.20
C ARG A 149 -15.32 -6.98 -11.25
N LYS A 150 -14.48 -7.86 -10.70
CA LYS A 150 -13.35 -7.46 -9.88
C LYS A 150 -12.40 -6.53 -10.65
N ALA A 151 -12.10 -5.36 -10.08
CA ALA A 151 -11.08 -4.44 -10.56
C ALA A 151 -9.70 -4.92 -10.09
N THR A 152 -8.79 -5.13 -11.04
CA THR A 152 -7.43 -5.63 -10.79
C THR A 152 -6.34 -4.77 -11.41
N MET A 153 -6.74 -3.79 -12.23
CA MET A 153 -5.87 -2.89 -12.98
C MET A 153 -6.19 -1.44 -12.65
N ASN A 154 -5.22 -0.57 -12.82
CA ASN A 154 -5.34 0.87 -12.67
C ASN A 154 -5.05 1.52 -14.01
N LEU A 155 -6.06 2.09 -14.67
CA LEU A 155 -5.87 2.86 -15.88
C LEU A 155 -5.53 4.31 -15.52
N ARG A 156 -4.46 4.86 -16.09
CA ARG A 156 -4.21 6.31 -16.05
C ARG A 156 -4.95 6.97 -17.21
N VAL A 157 -5.58 8.10 -16.92
CA VAL A 157 -6.27 8.90 -17.96
C VAL A 157 -5.76 10.34 -17.94
N ASP A 158 -5.83 10.99 -19.11
CA ASP A 158 -5.57 12.42 -19.25
C ASP A 158 -6.80 13.25 -18.85
N GLU A 159 -6.72 14.56 -19.00
CA GLU A 159 -7.79 15.50 -18.70
C GLU A 159 -9.06 15.32 -19.56
N PHE A 160 -8.94 14.61 -20.68
CA PHE A 160 -10.05 14.25 -21.57
C PHE A 160 -10.60 12.84 -21.31
N GLY A 161 -10.10 12.13 -20.30
CA GLY A 161 -10.49 10.76 -19.99
C GLY A 161 -9.88 9.70 -20.90
N LYS A 162 -8.92 10.06 -21.77
CA LYS A 162 -8.24 9.14 -22.67
C LYS A 162 -7.12 8.38 -21.93
N ALA A 163 -6.96 7.10 -22.25
CA ALA A 163 -5.93 6.26 -21.68
C ALA A 163 -4.52 6.78 -21.95
N VAL A 164 -3.74 6.96 -20.90
CA VAL A 164 -2.30 7.23 -20.95
C VAL A 164 -1.57 5.91 -20.91
N VAL A 165 -0.85 5.56 -21.97
CA VAL A 165 -0.17 4.26 -22.11
C VAL A 165 1.32 4.31 -21.80
N ASP A 166 1.94 5.49 -21.86
CA ASP A 166 3.36 5.73 -21.63
C ASP A 166 3.59 6.84 -20.60
N GLY A 167 4.73 6.83 -19.93
CA GLY A 167 5.12 7.85 -18.96
C GLY A 167 5.78 7.27 -17.72
N ALA A 168 6.14 8.14 -16.77
CA ALA A 168 6.73 7.73 -15.50
C ALA A 168 5.80 6.79 -14.73
N GLN A 169 6.35 5.78 -14.07
CA GLN A 169 5.60 4.79 -13.30
C GLN A 169 4.73 5.45 -12.22
N THR A 170 5.25 6.50 -11.60
CA THR A 170 4.56 7.26 -10.56
C THR A 170 4.35 8.70 -11.04
N GLU A 171 3.12 9.15 -10.98
CA GLU A 171 2.76 10.55 -11.09
C GLU A 171 1.87 10.88 -9.89
N ILE A 172 2.32 11.83 -9.07
CA ILE A 172 1.52 12.32 -7.95
C ILE A 172 0.38 13.14 -8.56
N GLY A 173 -0.80 12.57 -8.54
CA GLY A 173 -2.01 13.17 -9.07
C GLY A 173 -3.22 12.70 -8.29
N GLY A 174 -4.29 13.48 -8.36
CA GLY A 174 -5.54 13.13 -7.71
C GLY A 174 -6.12 11.80 -8.23
N ASP A 175 -7.11 11.32 -7.50
CA ASP A 175 -7.86 10.10 -7.83
C ASP A 175 -8.63 10.18 -9.16
N ASP A 176 -8.79 11.39 -9.68
CA ASP A 176 -9.41 11.70 -10.97
C ASP A 176 -8.59 11.24 -12.18
N ARG A 177 -7.28 11.00 -12.00
CA ARG A 177 -6.38 10.52 -13.04
C ARG A 177 -6.28 9.01 -13.16
N TYR A 178 -6.86 8.26 -12.22
CA TYR A 178 -6.75 6.80 -12.19
C TYR A 178 -8.10 6.13 -12.02
N ILE A 179 -8.38 5.18 -12.90
CA ILE A 179 -9.63 4.40 -12.89
C ILE A 179 -9.32 2.95 -12.61
N ALA A 180 -9.88 2.40 -11.52
CA ALA A 180 -9.76 0.99 -11.20
C ALA A 180 -10.70 0.17 -12.07
N MET A 181 -10.19 -0.83 -12.79
CA MET A 181 -11.01 -1.63 -13.70
C MET A 181 -10.56 -3.08 -13.83
N CYS A 182 -11.42 -3.91 -14.40
CA CYS A 182 -11.06 -5.28 -14.73
C CYS A 182 -10.08 -5.31 -15.92
N ARG A 183 -9.30 -6.38 -16.03
CA ARG A 183 -8.28 -6.50 -17.09
C ARG A 183 -8.85 -6.41 -18.51
N LYS A 184 -10.10 -6.88 -18.71
CA LYS A 184 -10.75 -6.75 -20.03
C LYS A 184 -10.91 -5.29 -20.42
N HIS A 185 -11.55 -4.46 -19.59
CA HIS A 185 -11.76 -3.05 -19.85
C HIS A 185 -10.45 -2.26 -19.92
N PHE A 186 -9.47 -2.63 -19.09
CA PHE A 186 -8.13 -2.05 -19.16
C PHE A 186 -7.49 -2.22 -20.55
N ASN A 187 -7.55 -3.43 -21.11
CA ASN A 187 -7.00 -3.70 -22.44
C ASN A 187 -7.80 -2.99 -23.56
N GLU A 188 -9.12 -2.95 -23.43
CA GLU A 188 -9.99 -2.25 -24.40
C GLU A 188 -9.71 -0.74 -24.39
N ALA A 189 -9.63 -0.11 -23.21
CA ALA A 189 -9.33 1.32 -23.08
C ALA A 189 -7.94 1.69 -23.65
N ARG A 190 -6.92 0.87 -23.39
CA ARG A 190 -5.56 1.06 -23.94
C ARG A 190 -5.49 0.88 -25.47
N ALA A 191 -6.35 0.03 -26.02
CA ALA A 191 -6.45 -0.17 -27.47
C ALA A 191 -7.29 0.92 -28.18
N GLY A 192 -7.82 1.91 -27.46
CA GLY A 192 -8.69 2.96 -28.01
C GLY A 192 -10.08 2.48 -28.41
N ARG A 193 -10.59 1.45 -27.74
CA ARG A 193 -11.90 0.83 -27.99
C ARG A 193 -12.90 1.14 -26.87
#